data_fdd89177e2b7ddc49709e8fa0f304c9d
#
_entry.id   fdd89177e2b7ddc49709e8fa0f304c9d
#
_cell.length_a   1.000
_cell.length_b   1.000
_cell.length_c   1.000
_cell.angle_alpha   90.00
_cell.angle_beta   90.00
_cell.angle_gamma   90.00
#
_symmetry.space_group_name_H-M   'P 1'
#
loop_
_entity.id
_entity.type
_entity.pdbx_description
1 polymer ?
#
loop_
_entity_poly.entity_id
_entity_poly.type
_entity_poly.pdbx_seq_one_letter_code
_entity_poly.pdbx_strand_id
1 'polypeptide(L)'
;FRTTARNRSRKGVGMNFPKVFNRIVAMLMSGIMTASIGTCSAFAEESTAIQSTAFSSNYAAALQDALYFYDANKCGDGITGGNLEWRGDCHLDDATVPLIPMGEDHIGTNLSQDFIDQYQSILDPDGDGTMDLTGGWHDAGDCVKFGLPGSYAASTVGWGYYEFRDAYEDTGLQWHVEDLLRWINDYYLKCTFLDENGEVVAFCYQVGEGDIDHNYWITPELQSMDALLDYARPAYFATVDTPASDMCAGTAASLAINYLNFKETDPDYAKQCLDTALALYRFAVKTHAADGKSSLGYDGGFYESSYDFDELAWAAVWLYTCTEDWSYIDSIISQSDVQNEDGSYNYTGYLSRIIVDTGNDWQNIWVHCWDTVWGGVFAKLAPITNTERDWYIFRWNLEYWSGIEHEDPSDTTFLAKTPAGFSMLNNYGSCRYNAAAQMCAAVYAKETGDKRFSDWAVTQMDYILGNNPMGYSYLVGYGDQYASHPHHRASHGSTTLNMDDPVDQVHILWGALVGGPDETDKHVDLTKDYIYNEVAVDYNAAFTGALAGLYDLYGKARGDKILENFPPSERDYKENIQEFSL
;
A
#
# COMPACT_ATOMS: atom_id res chain seq x y z
N PHE A 1 -41.94 -4.95 -38.33
CA PHE A 1 -42.34 -5.47 -37.03
C PHE A 1 -41.37 -4.87 -36.01
N ARG A 2 -41.90 -3.93 -35.21
CA ARG A 2 -41.18 -3.30 -34.10
C ARG A 2 -41.11 -4.32 -32.95
N THR A 3 -39.90 -4.58 -32.43
CA THR A 3 -39.72 -5.14 -31.10
C THR A 3 -38.83 -4.21 -30.29
N THR A 4 -39.40 -3.74 -29.22
CA THR A 4 -38.85 -2.85 -28.22
C THR A 4 -37.75 -3.58 -27.42
N ALA A 5 -36.54 -3.10 -27.50
CA ALA A 5 -35.45 -3.47 -26.58
C ALA A 5 -35.69 -2.77 -25.23
N ARG A 6 -35.90 -3.56 -24.20
CA ARG A 6 -35.93 -3.10 -22.80
C ARG A 6 -34.49 -2.81 -22.35
N ASN A 7 -34.17 -1.56 -22.17
CA ASN A 7 -33.04 -1.11 -21.37
C ASN A 7 -33.19 -1.66 -19.94
N ARG A 8 -32.42 -2.65 -19.60
CA ARG A 8 -32.07 -2.95 -18.21
C ARG A 8 -30.77 -2.22 -17.90
N SER A 9 -30.88 -1.06 -17.27
CA SER A 9 -29.76 -0.46 -16.58
C SER A 9 -29.32 -1.44 -15.48
N ARG A 10 -28.20 -2.13 -15.70
CA ARG A 10 -27.45 -2.73 -14.61
C ARG A 10 -26.87 -1.57 -13.81
N LYS A 11 -27.40 -1.34 -12.61
CA LYS A 11 -26.74 -0.54 -11.60
C LYS A 11 -25.46 -1.30 -11.25
N GLY A 12 -24.31 -0.79 -11.69
CA GLY A 12 -23.05 -1.10 -11.08
C GLY A 12 -23.20 -0.83 -9.58
N VAL A 13 -22.80 -1.78 -8.76
CA VAL A 13 -22.61 -1.57 -7.33
C VAL A 13 -21.32 -0.79 -7.20
N GLY A 14 -21.39 0.51 -7.49
CA GLY A 14 -20.36 1.44 -7.06
C GLY A 14 -20.35 1.41 -5.54
N MET A 15 -19.26 0.96 -4.95
CA MET A 15 -19.01 1.17 -3.53
C MET A 15 -18.83 2.68 -3.33
N ASN A 16 -19.95 3.36 -3.09
CA ASN A 16 -19.91 4.69 -2.52
C ASN A 16 -19.33 4.54 -1.11
N PHE A 17 -18.08 4.87 -0.93
CA PHE A 17 -17.60 5.27 0.39
C PHE A 17 -18.52 6.36 0.89
N PRO A 18 -19.16 6.21 2.06
CA PRO A 18 -20.06 7.22 2.53
C PRO A 18 -19.28 8.52 2.68
N LYS A 19 -19.75 9.58 2.04
CA LYS A 19 -19.40 10.97 2.35
C LYS A 19 -19.89 11.28 3.77
N VAL A 20 -19.22 10.75 4.78
CA VAL A 20 -19.47 11.00 6.20
C VAL A 20 -18.28 11.73 6.78
N PHE A 21 -17.98 12.87 6.17
CA PHE A 21 -17.13 13.86 6.80
C PHE A 21 -17.83 15.23 6.72
N ASN A 22 -19.01 15.33 7.31
CA ASN A 22 -19.57 16.58 7.84
C ASN A 22 -20.96 16.31 8.38
N ARG A 23 -21.08 16.17 9.68
CA ARG A 23 -22.25 16.25 10.57
C ARG A 23 -22.35 15.06 11.52
N ILE A 24 -21.64 15.11 12.63
CA ILE A 24 -22.15 14.68 13.92
C ILE A 24 -21.51 15.58 14.99
N VAL A 25 -22.04 16.75 15.17
CA VAL A 25 -22.08 17.47 16.46
C VAL A 25 -23.53 17.85 16.67
N ALA A 26 -24.13 17.32 17.69
CA ALA A 26 -25.26 17.71 18.48
C ALA A 26 -26.34 16.62 18.63
N MET A 27 -26.63 16.41 19.89
CA MET A 27 -27.74 15.73 20.58
C MET A 27 -27.38 14.34 21.12
N LEU A 28 -27.45 14.04 22.41
CA LEU A 28 -28.27 14.56 23.50
C LEU A 28 -27.75 14.09 24.85
N MET A 29 -27.63 14.99 25.77
CA MET A 29 -27.71 14.71 27.21
C MET A 29 -29.16 14.52 27.61
N SER A 30 -29.52 13.50 28.34
CA SER A 30 -30.42 13.52 29.52
C SER A 30 -30.88 12.11 29.90
N GLY A 31 -30.72 11.78 31.15
CA GLY A 31 -31.72 10.93 31.80
C GLY A 31 -31.22 9.84 32.73
N ILE A 32 -31.05 10.26 33.99
CA ILE A 32 -31.51 9.60 35.22
C ILE A 32 -30.70 8.47 35.81
N MET A 33 -30.03 8.83 36.92
CA MET A 33 -29.58 7.96 38.02
C MET A 33 -30.76 7.25 38.69
N THR A 34 -30.59 5.97 38.95
CA THR A 34 -31.17 5.33 40.15
C THR A 34 -30.15 4.36 40.77
N ALA A 35 -29.79 4.68 41.99
CA ALA A 35 -28.93 3.86 42.85
C ALA A 35 -29.73 2.67 43.42
N SER A 36 -29.12 1.48 43.45
CA SER A 36 -29.48 0.42 44.35
C SER A 36 -28.22 -0.19 44.97
N ILE A 37 -28.18 -0.05 46.27
CA ILE A 37 -27.19 -0.62 47.19
C ILE A 37 -27.50 -2.10 47.38
N GLY A 38 -26.58 -2.97 47.03
CA GLY A 38 -26.63 -4.40 47.31
C GLY A 38 -25.30 -4.86 47.92
N THR A 39 -25.38 -5.44 49.07
CA THR A 39 -24.33 -5.83 50.02
C THR A 39 -23.36 -6.87 49.46
N CYS A 40 -22.07 -6.64 49.67
CA CYS A 40 -20.96 -7.56 49.46
C CYS A 40 -21.02 -8.81 50.36
N SER A 41 -20.85 -9.98 49.74
CA SER A 41 -20.32 -11.16 50.40
C SER A 41 -19.00 -11.53 49.73
N ALA A 42 -17.92 -11.44 50.49
CA ALA A 42 -16.59 -11.82 50.06
C ALA A 42 -16.46 -13.34 49.95
N PHE A 43 -16.22 -13.86 48.78
CA PHE A 43 -15.56 -15.14 48.57
C PHE A 43 -14.14 -14.85 48.08
N ALA A 44 -13.17 -15.24 48.90
CA ALA A 44 -11.79 -15.28 48.50
C ALA A 44 -11.61 -16.50 47.58
N GLU A 45 -11.49 -16.29 46.29
CA GLU A 45 -10.93 -17.29 45.38
C GLU A 45 -9.41 -17.11 45.37
N GLU A 46 -8.72 -18.20 45.69
CA GLU A 46 -7.28 -18.33 45.46
C GLU A 46 -7.02 -18.20 43.96
N SER A 47 -6.56 -17.04 43.56
CA SER A 47 -5.99 -16.82 42.21
C SER A 47 -4.66 -17.57 42.13
N THR A 48 -4.68 -18.77 41.56
CA THR A 48 -3.47 -19.35 40.98
C THR A 48 -3.05 -18.41 39.82
N ALA A 49 -2.04 -17.59 40.10
CA ALA A 49 -1.38 -16.82 39.07
C ALA A 49 -0.73 -17.80 38.09
N ILE A 50 -1.42 -18.04 36.97
CA ILE A 50 -0.79 -18.53 35.77
C ILE A 50 0.14 -17.38 35.39
N GLN A 51 1.46 -17.56 35.50
CA GLN A 51 2.43 -16.72 34.85
C GLN A 51 2.15 -16.84 33.33
N SER A 52 1.39 -15.90 32.81
CA SER A 52 1.36 -15.71 31.36
C SER A 52 2.80 -15.38 30.98
N THR A 53 3.47 -16.26 30.26
CA THR A 53 4.63 -15.87 29.48
C THR A 53 4.14 -14.69 28.63
N ALA A 54 4.71 -13.51 28.87
CA ALA A 54 4.32 -12.32 28.11
C ALA A 54 4.46 -12.65 26.62
N PHE A 55 3.40 -12.42 25.83
CA PHE A 55 3.46 -12.56 24.39
C PHE A 55 4.61 -11.67 23.88
N SER A 56 5.47 -12.21 23.06
CA SER A 56 6.61 -11.49 22.48
C SER A 56 6.75 -11.86 21.03
N SER A 57 6.42 -10.92 20.16
CA SER A 57 6.60 -11.06 18.73
C SER A 57 8.08 -11.07 18.34
N ASN A 58 8.43 -11.90 17.35
CA ASN A 58 9.74 -11.89 16.71
C ASN A 58 9.66 -11.05 15.43
N TYR A 59 10.08 -9.79 15.52
CA TYR A 59 9.95 -8.85 14.39
C TYR A 59 10.88 -9.21 13.22
N ALA A 60 12.04 -9.83 13.47
CA ALA A 60 12.91 -10.29 12.40
C ALA A 60 12.27 -11.42 11.57
N ALA A 61 11.63 -12.39 12.24
CA ALA A 61 10.92 -13.46 11.55
C ALA A 61 9.67 -12.93 10.79
N ALA A 62 8.94 -12.01 11.40
CA ALA A 62 7.78 -11.40 10.75
C ALA A 62 8.18 -10.54 9.53
N LEU A 63 9.30 -9.81 9.61
CA LEU A 63 9.85 -9.05 8.49
C LEU A 63 10.30 -9.98 7.36
N GLN A 64 11.00 -11.07 7.70
CA GLN A 64 11.39 -12.09 6.74
C GLN A 64 10.17 -12.66 6.01
N ASP A 65 9.14 -13.05 6.76
CA ASP A 65 7.89 -13.60 6.22
C ASP A 65 7.21 -12.60 5.28
N ALA A 66 7.01 -11.35 5.74
CA ALA A 66 6.29 -10.30 5.02
C ALA A 66 6.86 -9.98 3.63
N LEU A 67 8.16 -10.22 3.38
CA LEU A 67 8.77 -9.98 2.07
C LEU A 67 8.34 -11.02 1.02
N TYR A 68 8.06 -12.27 1.41
CA TYR A 68 7.66 -13.33 0.47
C TYR A 68 6.31 -13.09 -0.18
N PHE A 69 5.46 -12.27 0.41
CA PHE A 69 4.21 -11.86 -0.23
C PHE A 69 4.44 -11.17 -1.58
N TYR A 70 5.49 -10.35 -1.68
CA TYR A 70 5.83 -9.69 -2.95
C TYR A 70 6.35 -10.67 -4.00
N ASP A 71 7.05 -11.74 -3.60
CA ASP A 71 7.41 -12.82 -4.53
C ASP A 71 6.17 -13.55 -5.06
N ALA A 72 5.15 -13.71 -4.22
CA ALA A 72 3.87 -14.29 -4.64
C ALA A 72 3.13 -13.42 -5.65
N ASN A 73 3.35 -12.11 -5.63
CA ASN A 73 2.70 -11.14 -6.53
C ASN A 73 3.54 -10.76 -7.74
N LYS A 74 4.77 -11.27 -7.90
CA LYS A 74 5.56 -11.07 -9.12
C LYS A 74 4.78 -11.50 -10.36
N CYS A 75 4.84 -10.70 -11.43
CA CYS A 75 4.24 -10.94 -12.74
C CYS A 75 5.32 -10.96 -13.83
N GLY A 76 5.18 -11.79 -14.85
CA GLY A 76 6.12 -11.89 -15.97
C GLY A 76 6.92 -13.18 -16.01
N ASP A 77 8.10 -13.12 -16.59
CA ASP A 77 9.08 -14.21 -16.68
C ASP A 77 10.14 -14.11 -15.57
N GLY A 78 10.88 -15.21 -15.34
CA GLY A 78 11.94 -15.29 -14.33
C GLY A 78 11.42 -15.54 -12.91
N ILE A 79 10.17 -15.91 -12.73
CA ILE A 79 9.54 -16.27 -11.45
C ILE A 79 9.78 -17.73 -11.14
N THR A 80 9.73 -18.60 -12.15
CA THR A 80 9.94 -20.04 -12.02
C THR A 80 11.31 -20.37 -11.43
N GLY A 81 11.31 -21.11 -10.31
CA GLY A 81 12.55 -21.45 -9.59
C GLY A 81 13.10 -20.32 -8.72
N GLY A 82 12.31 -19.27 -8.48
CA GLY A 82 12.59 -18.17 -7.56
C GLY A 82 12.36 -18.55 -6.09
N ASN A 83 12.01 -17.54 -5.28
CA ASN A 83 11.93 -17.67 -3.83
C ASN A 83 10.75 -18.52 -3.34
N LEU A 84 9.70 -18.70 -4.14
CA LEU A 84 8.54 -19.53 -3.85
C LEU A 84 8.43 -20.68 -4.85
N GLU A 85 8.55 -21.93 -4.35
CA GLU A 85 8.57 -23.15 -5.19
C GLU A 85 7.30 -23.33 -6.04
N TRP A 86 6.17 -22.79 -5.60
CA TRP A 86 4.86 -22.95 -6.22
C TRP A 86 4.48 -21.82 -7.19
N ARG A 87 5.29 -20.74 -7.25
CA ARG A 87 5.09 -19.70 -8.25
C ARG A 87 5.85 -20.02 -9.54
N GLY A 88 5.22 -19.69 -10.65
CA GLY A 88 5.77 -19.82 -11.99
C GLY A 88 5.62 -18.54 -12.81
N ASP A 89 6.25 -18.53 -13.98
CA ASP A 89 6.09 -17.46 -14.96
C ASP A 89 4.61 -17.34 -15.36
N CYS A 90 4.13 -16.11 -15.48
CA CYS A 90 2.72 -15.83 -15.75
C CYS A 90 2.56 -14.56 -16.58
N HIS A 91 1.43 -14.43 -17.28
CA HIS A 91 1.12 -13.28 -18.14
C HIS A 91 2.26 -12.92 -19.09
N LEU A 92 2.85 -13.94 -19.73
CA LEU A 92 3.93 -13.76 -20.72
C LEU A 92 3.43 -13.02 -21.97
N ASP A 93 2.14 -12.99 -22.21
CA ASP A 93 1.46 -12.18 -23.21
C ASP A 93 1.55 -10.66 -22.97
N ASP A 94 1.86 -10.23 -21.75
CA ASP A 94 2.23 -8.82 -21.47
C ASP A 94 3.53 -8.38 -22.21
N ALA A 95 4.34 -9.33 -22.75
CA ALA A 95 5.50 -9.03 -23.59
C ALA A 95 5.12 -8.58 -25.01
N THR A 96 3.88 -8.78 -25.41
CA THR A 96 3.40 -8.51 -26.77
C THR A 96 2.05 -7.79 -26.76
N VAL A 97 1.89 -6.78 -25.91
CA VAL A 97 0.68 -5.96 -25.84
C VAL A 97 0.52 -5.22 -27.17
N PRO A 98 -0.59 -5.42 -27.92
CA PRO A 98 -0.78 -4.78 -29.20
C PRO A 98 -0.80 -3.25 -29.11
N LEU A 99 0.03 -2.57 -29.90
CA LEU A 99 0.06 -1.12 -29.99
C LEU A 99 -1.03 -0.62 -30.93
N ILE A 100 -2.26 -0.77 -30.51
CA ILE A 100 -3.48 -0.31 -31.20
C ILE A 100 -4.44 0.37 -30.24
N PRO A 101 -5.31 1.27 -30.70
CA PRO A 101 -6.41 1.76 -29.88
C PRO A 101 -7.33 0.63 -29.47
N MET A 102 -7.66 0.54 -28.18
CA MET A 102 -8.55 -0.45 -27.60
C MET A 102 -9.97 -0.30 -28.18
N GLY A 103 -10.54 -1.43 -28.63
CA GLY A 103 -11.92 -1.56 -29.09
C GLY A 103 -12.88 -2.12 -28.04
N GLU A 104 -14.05 -2.61 -28.50
CA GLU A 104 -15.04 -3.26 -27.64
C GLU A 104 -14.56 -4.64 -27.09
N ASP A 105 -13.50 -5.17 -27.64
CA ASP A 105 -12.82 -6.40 -27.23
C ASP A 105 -11.80 -6.19 -26.11
N HIS A 106 -11.56 -4.95 -25.71
CA HIS A 106 -10.58 -4.54 -24.71
C HIS A 106 -9.14 -5.01 -25.00
N ILE A 107 -8.79 -5.19 -26.29
CA ILE A 107 -7.43 -5.51 -26.73
C ILE A 107 -6.72 -4.22 -27.17
N GLY A 108 -5.49 -4.02 -26.71
CA GLY A 108 -4.68 -2.86 -27.05
C GLY A 108 -4.56 -1.84 -25.93
N THR A 109 -4.62 -0.55 -26.27
CA THR A 109 -4.29 0.55 -25.34
C THR A 109 -5.34 1.65 -25.36
N ASN A 110 -5.35 2.52 -24.33
CA ASN A 110 -6.15 3.75 -24.34
C ASN A 110 -5.58 4.86 -25.26
N LEU A 111 -4.48 4.59 -25.98
CA LEU A 111 -3.87 5.54 -26.90
C LEU A 111 -4.70 5.69 -28.18
N SER A 112 -4.79 6.92 -28.70
CA SER A 112 -5.42 7.14 -30.01
C SER A 112 -4.49 6.72 -31.15
N GLN A 113 -5.06 6.40 -32.34
CA GLN A 113 -4.25 6.06 -33.51
C GLN A 113 -3.32 7.21 -33.92
N ASP A 114 -3.77 8.46 -33.85
CA ASP A 114 -2.96 9.63 -34.18
C ASP A 114 -1.75 9.77 -33.23
N PHE A 115 -1.93 9.44 -31.94
CA PHE A 115 -0.84 9.43 -30.95
C PHE A 115 0.16 8.31 -31.26
N ILE A 116 -0.32 7.10 -31.54
CA ILE A 116 0.51 5.95 -31.90
C ILE A 116 1.32 6.28 -33.16
N ASP A 117 0.69 6.79 -34.22
CA ASP A 117 1.36 7.13 -35.47
C ASP A 117 2.44 8.22 -35.29
N GLN A 118 2.19 9.17 -34.37
CA GLN A 118 3.14 10.25 -34.07
C GLN A 118 4.38 9.75 -33.32
N TYR A 119 4.20 8.82 -32.37
CA TYR A 119 5.24 8.38 -31.43
C TYR A 119 5.66 6.92 -31.62
N GLN A 120 5.28 6.28 -32.74
CA GLN A 120 5.56 4.88 -33.00
C GLN A 120 7.02 4.48 -32.76
N SER A 121 7.97 5.29 -33.24
CA SER A 121 9.40 4.98 -33.08
C SER A 121 9.91 4.99 -31.64
N ILE A 122 9.13 5.55 -30.70
CA ILE A 122 9.43 5.58 -29.26
C ILE A 122 8.70 4.43 -28.56
N LEU A 123 7.43 4.22 -28.94
CA LEU A 123 6.56 3.20 -28.31
C LEU A 123 6.89 1.78 -28.79
N ASP A 124 7.32 1.64 -30.03
CA ASP A 124 7.60 0.37 -30.73
C ASP A 124 8.90 0.56 -31.57
N PRO A 125 10.08 0.57 -30.92
CA PRO A 125 11.34 0.87 -31.59
C PRO A 125 11.83 -0.24 -32.55
N ASP A 126 11.38 -1.46 -32.40
CA ASP A 126 11.70 -2.61 -33.29
C ASP A 126 10.68 -2.81 -34.41
N GLY A 127 9.53 -2.15 -34.33
CA GLY A 127 8.53 -2.06 -35.39
C GLY A 127 7.69 -3.33 -35.57
N ASP A 128 7.53 -4.14 -34.53
CA ASP A 128 6.75 -5.37 -34.58
C ASP A 128 5.25 -5.16 -34.30
N GLY A 129 4.85 -3.95 -33.87
CA GLY A 129 3.47 -3.56 -33.58
C GLY A 129 3.02 -3.90 -32.17
N THR A 130 3.96 -4.20 -31.26
CA THR A 130 3.66 -4.57 -29.87
C THR A 130 4.55 -3.82 -28.88
N MET A 131 4.24 -3.94 -27.58
CA MET A 131 5.02 -3.38 -26.50
C MET A 131 5.27 -4.45 -25.45
N ASP A 132 6.51 -4.50 -24.90
CA ASP A 132 6.85 -5.33 -23.75
C ASP A 132 6.54 -4.58 -22.45
N LEU A 133 5.47 -5.01 -21.80
CA LEU A 133 5.00 -4.53 -20.49
C LEU A 133 5.07 -5.62 -19.42
N THR A 134 5.93 -6.64 -19.60
CA THR A 134 6.17 -7.70 -18.60
C THR A 134 6.84 -7.17 -17.35
N GLY A 135 6.71 -7.88 -16.24
CA GLY A 135 7.25 -7.48 -14.94
C GLY A 135 6.19 -6.82 -14.06
N GLY A 136 6.66 -6.20 -12.97
CA GLY A 136 5.78 -5.59 -11.98
C GLY A 136 5.15 -6.59 -11.03
N TRP A 137 4.21 -6.11 -10.23
CA TRP A 137 3.43 -6.91 -9.28
C TRP A 137 1.97 -6.94 -9.67
N HIS A 138 1.31 -8.09 -9.47
CA HIS A 138 -0.14 -8.13 -9.30
C HIS A 138 -0.52 -7.32 -8.06
N ASP A 139 -1.67 -6.69 -8.09
CA ASP A 139 -2.09 -5.79 -7.03
C ASP A 139 -2.43 -6.51 -5.72
N ALA A 140 -3.40 -7.42 -5.78
CA ALA A 140 -3.96 -8.08 -4.62
C ALA A 140 -4.05 -9.61 -4.83
N GLY A 141 -5.20 -10.20 -4.57
CA GLY A 141 -5.49 -11.58 -4.96
C GLY A 141 -5.86 -11.74 -6.43
N ASP A 142 -5.99 -10.66 -7.16
CA ASP A 142 -6.21 -10.56 -8.61
C ASP A 142 -4.89 -10.53 -9.39
N CYS A 143 -4.96 -10.29 -10.70
CA CYS A 143 -3.79 -10.27 -11.57
C CYS A 143 -3.66 -8.96 -12.37
N VAL A 144 -4.39 -7.92 -11.99
CA VAL A 144 -4.22 -6.58 -12.57
C VAL A 144 -2.99 -5.90 -11.97
N LYS A 145 -2.27 -5.14 -12.77
CA LYS A 145 -1.18 -4.26 -12.33
C LYS A 145 -1.74 -2.84 -12.23
N PHE A 146 -2.39 -2.51 -11.09
CA PHE A 146 -2.94 -1.18 -10.84
C PHE A 146 -1.85 -0.18 -10.47
N GLY A 147 -1.87 1.00 -11.10
CA GLY A 147 -0.82 2.00 -10.95
C GLY A 147 -0.78 2.69 -9.60
N LEU A 148 -1.94 3.09 -9.07
CA LEU A 148 -2.00 3.86 -7.82
C LEU A 148 -1.53 3.04 -6.61
N PRO A 149 -2.12 1.88 -6.27
CA PRO A 149 -1.64 1.05 -5.16
C PRO A 149 -0.23 0.50 -5.41
N GLY A 150 0.12 0.18 -6.66
CA GLY A 150 1.45 -0.30 -7.03
C GLY A 150 2.54 0.73 -6.77
N SER A 151 2.35 2.00 -7.16
CA SER A 151 3.32 3.08 -6.92
C SER A 151 3.43 3.44 -5.44
N TYR A 152 2.32 3.43 -4.70
CA TYR A 152 2.32 3.56 -3.25
C TYR A 152 3.14 2.44 -2.60
N ALA A 153 2.86 1.18 -2.95
CA ALA A 153 3.55 0.03 -2.38
C ALA A 153 5.05 0.08 -2.65
N ALA A 154 5.46 0.32 -3.90
CA ALA A 154 6.86 0.39 -4.29
C ALA A 154 7.61 1.52 -3.55
N SER A 155 7.03 2.73 -3.49
CA SER A 155 7.63 3.85 -2.77
C SER A 155 7.70 3.62 -1.27
N THR A 156 6.69 2.98 -0.67
CA THR A 156 6.63 2.74 0.78
C THR A 156 7.57 1.62 1.22
N VAL A 157 7.68 0.52 0.47
CA VAL A 157 8.71 -0.53 0.72
C VAL A 157 10.11 0.08 0.58
N GLY A 158 10.34 0.85 -0.48
CA GLY A 158 11.60 1.57 -0.67
C GLY A 158 11.92 2.54 0.48
N TRP A 159 10.92 3.28 0.99
CA TRP A 159 11.06 4.14 2.15
C TRP A 159 11.41 3.35 3.41
N GLY A 160 10.73 2.23 3.67
CA GLY A 160 11.02 1.35 4.80
C GLY A 160 12.47 0.86 4.78
N TYR A 161 12.97 0.46 3.61
CA TYR A 161 14.36 0.06 3.44
C TYR A 161 15.34 1.24 3.59
N TYR A 162 15.06 2.39 3.00
CA TYR A 162 15.86 3.61 3.17
C TYR A 162 15.95 4.03 4.64
N GLU A 163 14.84 4.01 5.34
CA GLU A 163 14.72 4.52 6.70
C GLU A 163 15.34 3.59 7.74
N PHE A 164 15.17 2.28 7.58
CA PHE A 164 15.59 1.24 8.53
C PHE A 164 16.56 0.25 7.91
N ARG A 165 17.49 0.72 7.08
CA ARG A 165 18.48 -0.11 6.37
C ARG A 165 19.21 -1.09 7.30
N ASP A 166 19.63 -0.59 8.48
CA ASP A 166 20.36 -1.41 9.46
C ASP A 166 19.54 -2.62 9.91
N ALA A 167 18.21 -2.55 9.95
CA ALA A 167 17.36 -3.68 10.29
C ALA A 167 17.45 -4.80 9.24
N TYR A 168 17.45 -4.45 7.95
CA TYR A 168 17.58 -5.42 6.86
C TYR A 168 18.99 -6.00 6.78
N GLU A 169 20.03 -5.19 7.03
CA GLU A 169 21.43 -5.64 7.05
C GLU A 169 21.70 -6.58 8.23
N ASP A 170 21.28 -6.21 9.45
CA ASP A 170 21.44 -7.01 10.66
C ASP A 170 20.72 -8.37 10.59
N THR A 171 19.58 -8.41 9.95
CA THR A 171 18.79 -9.65 9.75
C THR A 171 19.24 -10.44 8.53
N GLY A 172 20.07 -9.87 7.65
CA GLY A 172 20.49 -10.49 6.40
C GLY A 172 19.41 -10.52 5.33
N LEU A 173 18.36 -9.68 5.44
CA LEU A 173 17.25 -9.58 4.49
C LEU A 173 17.48 -8.53 3.40
N GLN A 174 18.62 -7.83 3.42
CA GLN A 174 18.96 -6.80 2.44
C GLN A 174 18.81 -7.30 0.99
N TRP A 175 19.38 -8.48 0.68
CA TRP A 175 19.30 -9.05 -0.67
C TRP A 175 17.87 -9.21 -1.16
N HIS A 176 16.94 -9.59 -0.27
CA HIS A 176 15.57 -9.89 -0.61
C HIS A 176 14.80 -8.59 -0.93
N VAL A 177 14.90 -7.59 -0.05
CA VAL A 177 14.23 -6.30 -0.31
C VAL A 177 14.81 -5.59 -1.53
N GLU A 178 16.13 -5.71 -1.77
CA GLU A 178 16.77 -5.15 -2.97
C GLU A 178 16.30 -5.84 -4.25
N ASP A 179 16.11 -7.17 -4.25
CA ASP A 179 15.54 -7.93 -5.36
C ASP A 179 14.11 -7.45 -5.68
N LEU A 180 13.27 -7.33 -4.65
CA LEU A 180 11.89 -6.85 -4.80
C LEU A 180 11.83 -5.42 -5.34
N LEU A 181 12.69 -4.52 -4.83
CA LEU A 181 12.74 -3.13 -5.28
C LEU A 181 13.25 -3.02 -6.73
N ARG A 182 14.22 -3.85 -7.14
CA ARG A 182 14.62 -3.90 -8.54
C ARG A 182 13.49 -4.40 -9.42
N TRP A 183 12.82 -5.50 -9.03
CA TRP A 183 11.72 -6.06 -9.81
C TRP A 183 10.66 -5.05 -10.19
N ILE A 184 10.18 -4.28 -9.24
CA ILE A 184 9.12 -3.30 -9.50
C ILE A 184 9.64 -2.03 -10.19
N ASN A 185 10.82 -1.53 -9.82
CA ASN A 185 11.34 -0.31 -10.42
C ASN A 185 11.90 -0.53 -11.84
N ASP A 186 12.42 -1.71 -12.16
CA ASP A 186 12.77 -2.10 -13.54
C ASP A 186 11.51 -2.11 -14.43
N TYR A 187 10.39 -2.58 -13.91
CA TYR A 187 9.11 -2.49 -14.59
C TYR A 187 8.71 -1.03 -14.84
N TYR A 188 8.83 -0.14 -13.86
CA TYR A 188 8.51 1.29 -14.05
C TYR A 188 9.44 1.98 -15.04
N LEU A 189 10.72 1.64 -15.03
CA LEU A 189 11.66 2.14 -16.04
C LEU A 189 11.26 1.68 -17.45
N LYS A 190 10.89 0.40 -17.62
CA LYS A 190 10.40 -0.17 -18.89
C LYS A 190 9.10 0.51 -19.35
N CYS A 191 8.18 0.80 -18.44
CA CYS A 191 6.88 1.41 -18.73
C CYS A 191 6.94 2.92 -19.01
N THR A 192 8.11 3.57 -18.87
CA THR A 192 8.29 5.00 -19.08
C THR A 192 8.95 5.27 -20.43
N PHE A 193 8.20 5.84 -21.36
CA PHE A 193 8.64 6.14 -22.72
C PHE A 193 9.11 7.59 -22.82
N LEU A 194 10.39 7.79 -23.11
CA LEU A 194 11.05 9.10 -23.17
C LEU A 194 11.39 9.49 -24.58
N ASP A 195 11.30 10.80 -24.90
CA ASP A 195 11.82 11.35 -26.14
C ASP A 195 13.35 11.55 -26.09
N GLU A 196 13.93 12.05 -27.17
CA GLU A 196 15.38 12.32 -27.30
C GLU A 196 15.91 13.37 -26.31
N ASN A 197 15.02 14.16 -25.68
CA ASN A 197 15.37 15.17 -24.69
C ASN A 197 15.20 14.63 -23.26
N GLY A 198 14.76 13.38 -23.10
CA GLY A 198 14.46 12.77 -21.81
C GLY A 198 13.15 13.26 -21.18
N GLU A 199 12.21 13.73 -22.00
CA GLU A 199 10.86 14.09 -21.54
C GLU A 199 9.89 12.93 -21.78
N VAL A 200 8.93 12.75 -20.83
CA VAL A 200 7.95 11.66 -20.92
C VAL A 200 6.98 11.93 -22.07
N VAL A 201 6.91 10.99 -23.00
CA VAL A 201 5.91 10.91 -24.06
C VAL A 201 4.67 10.17 -23.54
N ALA A 202 4.88 9.00 -22.93
CA ALA A 202 3.83 8.17 -22.36
C ALA A 202 4.38 7.39 -21.15
N PHE A 203 3.52 7.08 -20.21
CA PHE A 203 3.82 6.19 -19.09
C PHE A 203 2.70 5.16 -18.94
N CYS A 204 3.02 3.86 -19.09
CA CYS A 204 2.06 2.80 -18.82
C CYS A 204 1.92 2.60 -17.33
N TYR A 205 0.76 2.97 -16.79
CA TYR A 205 0.50 2.89 -15.36
C TYR A 205 -0.34 1.67 -14.95
N GLN A 206 -1.05 1.04 -15.90
CA GLN A 206 -1.90 -0.12 -15.60
C GLN A 206 -1.88 -1.12 -16.75
N VAL A 207 -1.82 -2.43 -16.42
CA VAL A 207 -2.00 -3.54 -17.36
C VAL A 207 -3.03 -4.49 -16.79
N GLY A 208 -4.03 -4.82 -17.62
CA GLY A 208 -5.23 -5.53 -17.21
C GLY A 208 -6.37 -4.59 -16.79
N GLU A 209 -7.56 -5.15 -16.68
CA GLU A 209 -8.78 -4.44 -16.29
C GLU A 209 -9.54 -5.26 -15.25
N GLY A 210 -9.90 -4.63 -14.12
CA GLY A 210 -10.51 -5.32 -12.99
C GLY A 210 -11.83 -5.99 -13.33
N ASP A 211 -12.70 -5.33 -14.11
CA ASP A 211 -14.01 -5.90 -14.51
C ASP A 211 -13.86 -7.17 -15.38
N ILE A 212 -12.75 -7.31 -16.10
CA ILE A 212 -12.43 -8.52 -16.88
C ILE A 212 -11.76 -9.55 -15.98
N ASP A 213 -10.66 -9.17 -15.33
CA ASP A 213 -9.84 -10.06 -14.52
C ASP A 213 -10.64 -10.74 -13.40
N HIS A 214 -11.49 -9.99 -12.70
CA HIS A 214 -12.27 -10.49 -11.56
C HIS A 214 -13.32 -11.56 -11.95
N ASN A 215 -13.55 -11.82 -13.23
CA ASN A 215 -14.39 -12.94 -13.66
C ASN A 215 -13.65 -14.29 -13.71
N TYR A 216 -12.32 -14.29 -13.53
CA TYR A 216 -11.50 -15.49 -13.70
C TYR A 216 -10.75 -15.85 -12.41
N TRP A 217 -11.36 -16.68 -11.57
CA TRP A 217 -10.72 -17.19 -10.36
C TRP A 217 -9.88 -18.43 -10.66
N ILE A 218 -8.66 -18.21 -11.17
CA ILE A 218 -7.70 -19.25 -11.56
C ILE A 218 -6.28 -18.76 -11.25
N THR A 219 -5.33 -19.70 -11.13
CA THR A 219 -3.93 -19.30 -10.88
C THR A 219 -3.37 -18.45 -12.01
N PRO A 220 -2.52 -17.47 -11.72
CA PRO A 220 -1.96 -16.58 -12.76
C PRO A 220 -1.17 -17.32 -13.83
N GLU A 221 -0.56 -18.47 -13.49
CA GLU A 221 0.18 -19.31 -14.42
C GLU A 221 -0.70 -19.95 -15.52
N LEU A 222 -2.02 -20.04 -15.27
CA LEU A 222 -3.01 -20.55 -16.22
C LEU A 222 -3.86 -19.44 -16.84
N GLN A 223 -3.63 -18.19 -16.45
CA GLN A 223 -4.41 -17.04 -16.89
C GLN A 223 -3.68 -16.35 -18.05
N SER A 224 -4.18 -16.56 -19.26
CA SER A 224 -3.67 -15.91 -20.47
C SER A 224 -4.80 -15.68 -21.47
N MET A 225 -4.64 -14.74 -22.39
CA MET A 225 -5.59 -14.43 -23.44
C MET A 225 -5.83 -15.63 -24.37
N ASP A 226 -4.81 -16.47 -24.61
CA ASP A 226 -4.90 -17.66 -25.44
C ASP A 226 -5.65 -18.82 -24.77
N ALA A 227 -5.60 -18.90 -23.45
CA ALA A 227 -6.17 -20.00 -22.67
C ALA A 227 -7.60 -19.74 -22.21
N LEU A 228 -7.99 -18.48 -22.02
CA LEU A 228 -9.27 -18.08 -21.47
C LEU A 228 -10.07 -17.25 -22.48
N LEU A 229 -11.32 -17.67 -22.72
CA LEU A 229 -12.23 -16.96 -23.61
C LEU A 229 -12.59 -15.59 -22.99
N ASP A 230 -12.56 -14.55 -23.82
CA ASP A 230 -12.91 -13.16 -23.45
C ASP A 230 -12.02 -12.56 -22.32
N TYR A 231 -10.85 -13.15 -22.06
CA TYR A 231 -9.86 -12.59 -21.15
C TYR A 231 -8.90 -11.67 -21.91
N ALA A 232 -9.04 -10.37 -21.70
CA ALA A 232 -8.18 -9.35 -22.30
C ALA A 232 -7.39 -8.61 -21.22
N ARG A 233 -6.17 -8.18 -21.57
CA ARG A 233 -5.28 -7.39 -20.71
C ARG A 233 -4.91 -6.08 -21.42
N PRO A 234 -5.83 -5.08 -21.45
CA PRO A 234 -5.54 -3.78 -22.02
C PRO A 234 -4.48 -3.06 -21.20
N ALA A 235 -3.74 -2.15 -21.85
CA ALA A 235 -2.78 -1.28 -21.19
C ALA A 235 -3.24 0.17 -21.21
N TYR A 236 -3.07 0.85 -20.07
CA TYR A 236 -3.48 2.24 -19.86
C TYR A 236 -2.27 3.15 -19.68
N PHE A 237 -2.23 4.21 -20.46
CA PHE A 237 -1.10 5.14 -20.53
C PHE A 237 -1.51 6.54 -20.10
N ALA A 238 -0.66 7.15 -19.30
CA ALA A 238 -0.65 8.59 -19.08
C ALA A 238 0.02 9.28 -20.27
N THR A 239 -0.68 10.24 -20.86
CA THR A 239 -0.19 11.15 -21.88
C THR A 239 -0.64 12.58 -21.56
N VAL A 240 -0.24 13.57 -22.36
CA VAL A 240 -0.73 14.94 -22.16
C VAL A 240 -2.23 15.05 -22.42
N ASP A 241 -2.82 14.15 -23.20
CA ASP A 241 -4.24 14.14 -23.53
C ASP A 241 -5.07 13.25 -22.57
N THR A 242 -4.42 12.26 -21.97
CA THR A 242 -4.98 11.34 -20.97
C THR A 242 -4.08 11.33 -19.73
N PRO A 243 -4.12 12.38 -18.88
CA PRO A 243 -3.23 12.49 -17.74
C PRO A 243 -3.51 11.42 -16.67
N ALA A 244 -2.46 11.10 -15.90
CA ALA A 244 -2.50 10.31 -14.68
C ALA A 244 -1.44 10.87 -13.73
N SER A 245 -1.60 12.11 -13.29
CA SER A 245 -0.59 12.85 -12.52
C SER A 245 -0.32 12.23 -11.15
N ASP A 246 -1.33 11.64 -10.52
CA ASP A 246 -1.26 10.83 -9.30
C ASP A 246 -0.27 9.66 -9.46
N MET A 247 -0.50 8.81 -10.43
CA MET A 247 0.32 7.60 -10.66
C MET A 247 1.72 7.95 -11.18
N CYS A 248 1.87 9.00 -12.00
CA CYS A 248 3.17 9.49 -12.43
C CYS A 248 3.99 10.03 -11.25
N ALA A 249 3.37 10.79 -10.34
CA ALA A 249 4.04 11.33 -9.17
C ALA A 249 4.39 10.22 -8.16
N GLY A 250 3.47 9.28 -7.88
CA GLY A 250 3.75 8.13 -7.01
C GLY A 250 4.91 7.28 -7.53
N THR A 251 4.97 7.02 -8.84
CA THR A 251 6.08 6.30 -9.47
C THR A 251 7.38 7.10 -9.43
N ALA A 252 7.32 8.42 -9.62
CA ALA A 252 8.49 9.29 -9.47
C ALA A 252 9.07 9.22 -8.05
N ALA A 253 8.22 9.17 -7.02
CA ALA A 253 8.66 8.97 -5.63
C ALA A 253 9.37 7.62 -5.46
N SER A 254 8.82 6.52 -5.98
CA SER A 254 9.44 5.20 -5.92
C SER A 254 10.83 5.19 -6.55
N LEU A 255 10.96 5.72 -7.76
CA LEU A 255 12.25 5.77 -8.47
C LEU A 255 13.26 6.70 -7.77
N ALA A 256 12.82 7.83 -7.20
CA ALA A 256 13.69 8.72 -6.42
C ALA A 256 14.22 8.03 -5.17
N ILE A 257 13.37 7.29 -4.44
CA ILE A 257 13.78 6.49 -3.29
C ILE A 257 14.74 5.38 -3.72
N ASN A 258 14.45 4.74 -4.85
CA ASN A 258 15.30 3.69 -5.38
C ASN A 258 16.71 4.19 -5.74
N TYR A 259 16.82 5.42 -6.29
CA TYR A 259 18.13 6.09 -6.43
C TYR A 259 18.88 6.15 -5.09
N LEU A 260 18.24 6.59 -4.02
CA LEU A 260 18.87 6.69 -2.70
C LEU A 260 19.30 5.33 -2.15
N ASN A 261 18.52 4.28 -2.43
CA ASN A 261 18.81 2.93 -1.99
C ASN A 261 19.98 2.29 -2.71
N PHE A 262 20.21 2.62 -3.99
CA PHE A 262 21.20 1.95 -4.83
C PHE A 262 22.42 2.80 -5.25
N LYS A 263 22.41 4.12 -4.97
CA LYS A 263 23.47 5.03 -5.46
C LYS A 263 24.88 4.68 -5.05
N GLU A 264 25.08 3.96 -3.94
CA GLU A 264 26.38 3.54 -3.46
C GLU A 264 26.80 2.16 -4.00
N THR A 265 25.83 1.28 -4.31
CA THR A 265 26.07 -0.10 -4.75
C THR A 265 25.99 -0.27 -6.26
N ASP A 266 25.13 0.50 -6.93
CA ASP A 266 24.91 0.47 -8.38
C ASP A 266 24.58 1.88 -8.91
N PRO A 267 25.58 2.75 -9.04
CA PRO A 267 25.38 4.17 -9.37
C PRO A 267 24.80 4.40 -10.77
N ASP A 268 25.04 3.52 -11.73
CA ASP A 268 24.51 3.66 -13.09
C ASP A 268 23.00 3.38 -13.10
N TYR A 269 22.58 2.30 -12.45
CA TYR A 269 21.17 1.98 -12.27
C TYR A 269 20.44 3.07 -11.46
N ALA A 270 21.03 3.47 -10.34
CA ALA A 270 20.48 4.53 -9.52
C ALA A 270 20.30 5.83 -10.30
N LYS A 271 21.30 6.21 -11.12
CA LYS A 271 21.18 7.40 -11.98
C LYS A 271 20.02 7.28 -12.96
N GLN A 272 19.82 6.12 -13.57
CA GLN A 272 18.67 5.90 -14.47
C GLN A 272 17.35 6.09 -13.70
N CYS A 273 17.23 5.55 -12.48
CA CYS A 273 16.07 5.76 -11.63
C CYS A 273 15.83 7.26 -11.35
N LEU A 274 16.87 8.02 -10.98
CA LEU A 274 16.70 9.46 -10.69
C LEU A 274 16.33 10.26 -11.94
N ASP A 275 16.99 10.02 -13.07
CA ASP A 275 16.69 10.74 -14.32
C ASP A 275 15.22 10.52 -14.74
N THR A 276 14.74 9.28 -14.63
CA THR A 276 13.34 8.92 -14.93
C THR A 276 12.38 9.50 -13.89
N ALA A 277 12.74 9.49 -12.59
CA ALA A 277 11.94 10.12 -11.54
C ALA A 277 11.72 11.61 -11.79
N LEU A 278 12.80 12.31 -12.17
CA LEU A 278 12.75 13.73 -12.51
C LEU A 278 11.86 13.99 -13.75
N ALA A 279 11.93 13.13 -14.76
CA ALA A 279 11.10 13.25 -15.96
C ALA A 279 9.62 13.01 -15.65
N LEU A 280 9.29 11.94 -14.90
CA LEU A 280 7.91 11.64 -14.47
C LEU A 280 7.33 12.73 -13.59
N TYR A 281 8.11 13.27 -12.64
CA TYR A 281 7.63 14.37 -11.81
C TYR A 281 7.34 15.63 -12.63
N ARG A 282 8.25 16.02 -13.54
CA ARG A 282 7.98 17.16 -14.46
C ARG A 282 6.72 16.92 -15.28
N PHE A 283 6.53 15.69 -15.75
CA PHE A 283 5.34 15.31 -16.50
C PHE A 283 4.08 15.37 -15.65
N ALA A 284 4.09 14.84 -14.42
CA ALA A 284 2.99 14.93 -13.48
C ALA A 284 2.60 16.38 -13.19
N VAL A 285 3.57 17.25 -12.87
CA VAL A 285 3.34 18.69 -12.66
C VAL A 285 2.77 19.38 -13.89
N LYS A 286 3.26 19.02 -15.09
CA LYS A 286 2.78 19.60 -16.36
C LYS A 286 1.34 19.21 -16.67
N THR A 287 0.93 18.01 -16.31
CA THR A 287 -0.40 17.45 -16.60
C THR A 287 -1.39 17.61 -15.44
N HIS A 288 -0.90 18.01 -14.25
CA HIS A 288 -1.72 18.31 -13.09
C HIS A 288 -2.80 19.35 -13.38
N ALA A 289 -4.02 19.07 -13.01
CA ALA A 289 -5.14 19.98 -13.09
C ALA A 289 -5.33 20.75 -11.77
N ALA A 290 -5.70 22.03 -11.85
CA ALA A 290 -5.88 22.88 -10.66
C ALA A 290 -6.90 22.37 -9.64
N ASP A 291 -7.84 21.52 -10.05
CA ASP A 291 -8.81 20.85 -9.16
C ASP A 291 -8.24 19.58 -8.52
N GLY A 292 -7.07 19.11 -8.96
CA GLY A 292 -6.41 17.88 -8.53
C GLY A 292 -7.20 16.60 -8.84
N LYS A 293 -8.23 16.69 -9.70
CA LYS A 293 -9.12 15.55 -10.03
C LYS A 293 -9.20 15.26 -11.51
N SER A 294 -9.18 16.31 -12.33
CA SER A 294 -9.30 16.16 -13.78
C SER A 294 -8.03 15.59 -14.44
N SER A 295 -6.99 15.39 -13.66
CA SER A 295 -5.70 14.82 -14.08
C SER A 295 -5.42 13.43 -13.51
N LEU A 296 -6.37 12.82 -12.81
CA LEU A 296 -6.22 11.47 -12.23
C LEU A 296 -6.28 10.40 -13.32
N GLY A 297 -5.54 9.31 -13.08
CA GLY A 297 -5.54 8.15 -13.96
C GLY A 297 -6.86 7.38 -13.93
N TYR A 298 -7.07 6.56 -14.96
CA TYR A 298 -8.19 5.62 -14.98
C TYR A 298 -7.88 4.42 -14.10
N ASP A 299 -8.83 4.01 -13.28
CA ASP A 299 -8.69 2.90 -12.34
C ASP A 299 -9.82 1.86 -12.44
N GLY A 300 -10.74 2.04 -13.36
CA GLY A 300 -11.91 1.18 -13.53
C GLY A 300 -12.92 1.25 -12.38
N GLY A 301 -12.78 2.21 -11.46
CA GLY A 301 -13.62 2.36 -10.27
C GLY A 301 -13.20 1.49 -9.09
N PHE A 302 -11.98 0.91 -9.11
CA PHE A 302 -11.42 0.11 -8.02
C PHE A 302 -10.57 0.96 -7.06
N TYR A 303 -9.83 1.94 -7.57
CA TYR A 303 -8.91 2.80 -6.82
C TYR A 303 -9.16 4.28 -7.15
N GLU A 304 -10.39 4.77 -6.89
CA GLU A 304 -10.72 6.17 -7.10
C GLU A 304 -9.90 7.07 -6.18
N SER A 305 -8.85 7.71 -6.72
CA SER A 305 -8.08 8.72 -6.00
C SER A 305 -8.94 9.94 -5.68
N SER A 306 -8.71 10.52 -4.51
CA SER A 306 -9.40 11.74 -4.07
C SER A 306 -8.87 12.98 -4.78
N TYR A 307 -7.56 13.04 -5.04
CA TYR A 307 -6.80 14.11 -5.70
C TYR A 307 -5.32 13.68 -5.79
N ASP A 308 -4.49 14.46 -6.51
CA ASP A 308 -3.06 14.17 -6.78
C ASP A 308 -2.07 15.06 -6.01
N PHE A 309 -2.53 15.92 -5.12
CA PHE A 309 -1.67 16.88 -4.41
C PHE A 309 -0.68 16.22 -3.46
N ASP A 310 -1.06 15.14 -2.85
CA ASP A 310 -0.22 14.40 -1.91
C ASP A 310 0.81 13.52 -2.61
N GLU A 311 0.49 12.88 -3.74
CA GLU A 311 1.50 12.18 -4.55
C GLU A 311 2.53 13.17 -5.11
N LEU A 312 2.09 14.34 -5.57
CA LEU A 312 3.01 15.41 -6.00
C LEU A 312 3.90 15.88 -4.83
N ALA A 313 3.33 16.05 -3.63
CA ALA A 313 4.10 16.40 -2.43
C ALA A 313 5.04 15.26 -2.01
N TRP A 314 4.60 14.01 -2.12
CA TRP A 314 5.39 12.82 -1.81
C TRP A 314 6.61 12.70 -2.74
N ALA A 315 6.41 12.84 -4.04
CA ALA A 315 7.51 12.90 -5.00
C ALA A 315 8.47 14.06 -4.70
N ALA A 316 7.93 15.25 -4.38
CA ALA A 316 8.72 16.44 -4.12
C ALA A 316 9.64 16.30 -2.91
N VAL A 317 9.18 15.75 -1.76
CA VAL A 317 10.06 15.54 -0.59
C VAL A 317 11.20 14.57 -0.89
N TRP A 318 10.98 13.55 -1.73
CA TRP A 318 12.01 12.60 -2.10
C TRP A 318 12.98 13.16 -3.14
N LEU A 319 12.50 13.93 -4.10
CA LEU A 319 13.36 14.62 -5.06
C LEU A 319 14.23 15.67 -4.37
N TYR A 320 13.72 16.38 -3.36
CA TYR A 320 14.55 17.23 -2.51
C TYR A 320 15.64 16.40 -1.81
N THR A 321 15.28 15.25 -1.25
CA THR A 321 16.24 14.36 -0.56
C THR A 321 17.34 13.86 -1.50
N CYS A 322 17.02 13.69 -2.80
CA CYS A 322 17.99 13.28 -3.82
C CYS A 322 18.89 14.43 -4.30
N THR A 323 18.36 15.64 -4.43
CA THR A 323 18.98 16.74 -5.19
C THR A 323 19.39 17.94 -4.33
N GLU A 324 18.85 18.06 -3.11
CA GLU A 324 18.97 19.24 -2.23
C GLU A 324 18.38 20.53 -2.84
N ASP A 325 17.60 20.41 -3.93
CA ASP A 325 16.94 21.56 -4.56
C ASP A 325 15.70 21.96 -3.77
N TRP A 326 15.78 23.08 -3.07
CA TRP A 326 14.72 23.60 -2.21
C TRP A 326 13.42 23.92 -2.95
N SER A 327 13.45 24.10 -4.27
CA SER A 327 12.25 24.36 -5.05
C SER A 327 11.19 23.26 -4.94
N TYR A 328 11.60 22.02 -4.67
CA TYR A 328 10.68 20.91 -4.37
C TYR A 328 9.94 21.11 -3.07
N ILE A 329 10.63 21.60 -2.03
CA ILE A 329 9.98 21.92 -0.75
C ILE A 329 9.07 23.14 -0.90
N ASP A 330 9.51 24.17 -1.63
CA ASP A 330 8.68 25.34 -1.92
C ASP A 330 7.39 24.96 -2.64
N SER A 331 7.41 23.98 -3.55
CA SER A 331 6.19 23.50 -4.21
C SER A 331 5.13 22.95 -3.24
N ILE A 332 5.56 22.48 -2.07
CA ILE A 332 4.67 21.97 -1.02
C ILE A 332 4.17 23.08 -0.11
N ILE A 333 5.08 23.93 0.40
CA ILE A 333 4.83 24.86 1.53
C ILE A 333 4.69 26.33 1.14
N SER A 334 4.77 26.67 -0.15
CA SER A 334 4.64 28.06 -0.60
C SER A 334 3.37 28.73 -0.07
N GLN A 335 3.49 30.02 0.20
CA GLN A 335 2.40 30.85 0.72
C GLN A 335 2.18 32.07 -0.17
N SER A 336 0.99 32.65 -0.10
CA SER A 336 0.64 33.92 -0.74
C SER A 336 1.45 35.07 -0.14
N ASP A 337 1.81 36.05 -0.97
CA ASP A 337 2.37 37.33 -0.51
C ASP A 337 1.33 38.25 0.18
N VAL A 338 0.05 37.88 0.10
CA VAL A 338 -1.06 38.64 0.67
C VAL A 338 -1.37 38.13 2.07
N GLN A 339 -1.19 39.00 3.07
CA GLN A 339 -1.48 38.71 4.45
C GLN A 339 -2.99 38.78 4.72
N ASN A 340 -3.51 37.81 5.45
CA ASN A 340 -4.88 37.78 5.95
C ASN A 340 -5.09 38.81 7.08
N GLU A 341 -6.35 39.10 7.46
CA GLU A 341 -6.70 40.07 8.52
C GLU A 341 -6.14 39.66 9.89
N ASP A 342 -5.97 38.37 10.15
CA ASP A 342 -5.41 37.82 11.39
C ASP A 342 -3.87 37.76 11.39
N GLY A 343 -3.23 38.17 10.29
CA GLY A 343 -1.78 38.15 10.14
C GLY A 343 -1.21 36.88 9.55
N SER A 344 -2.03 35.87 9.25
CA SER A 344 -1.65 34.63 8.57
C SER A 344 -1.49 34.82 7.06
N TYR A 345 -1.01 33.77 6.36
CA TYR A 345 -0.88 33.71 4.91
C TYR A 345 -1.49 32.38 4.41
N ASN A 346 -2.22 32.43 3.31
CA ASN A 346 -2.75 31.22 2.70
C ASN A 346 -1.64 30.44 1.99
N TYR A 347 -1.68 29.12 2.08
CA TYR A 347 -0.82 28.26 1.28
C TYR A 347 -1.19 28.35 -0.20
N THR A 348 -0.17 28.33 -1.04
CA THR A 348 -0.28 28.29 -2.52
C THR A 348 0.39 27.05 -3.10
N GLY A 349 1.24 26.36 -2.30
CA GLY A 349 1.79 25.06 -2.64
C GLY A 349 0.80 23.91 -2.40
N TYR A 350 1.27 22.67 -2.50
CA TYR A 350 0.40 21.48 -2.39
C TYR A 350 -0.34 21.39 -1.05
N LEU A 351 0.21 21.92 0.05
CA LEU A 351 -0.48 22.00 1.33
C LEU A 351 -1.78 22.80 1.28
N SER A 352 -1.96 23.68 0.29
CA SER A 352 -3.21 24.43 0.09
C SER A 352 -4.44 23.52 -0.07
N ARG A 353 -4.23 22.26 -0.45
CA ARG A 353 -5.31 21.28 -0.59
C ARG A 353 -5.94 20.89 0.75
N ILE A 354 -5.15 20.83 1.82
CA ILE A 354 -5.57 20.36 3.15
C ILE A 354 -5.53 21.46 4.20
N ILE A 355 -4.76 22.53 3.99
CA ILE A 355 -4.64 23.67 4.91
C ILE A 355 -5.08 24.94 4.16
N VAL A 356 -6.27 25.43 4.47
CA VAL A 356 -6.87 26.59 3.78
C VAL A 356 -6.17 27.90 4.19
N ASP A 357 -5.76 27.99 5.45
CA ASP A 357 -4.97 29.09 6.00
C ASP A 357 -3.88 28.57 6.95
N THR A 358 -3.02 29.44 7.46
CA THR A 358 -2.01 29.05 8.45
C THR A 358 -2.58 28.92 9.86
N GLY A 359 -3.88 29.11 10.04
CA GLY A 359 -4.61 28.82 11.27
C GLY A 359 -4.68 27.32 11.57
N ASN A 360 -5.65 26.91 12.35
CA ASN A 360 -5.68 25.56 12.94
C ASN A 360 -6.65 24.59 12.24
N ASP A 361 -7.11 24.89 11.02
CA ASP A 361 -8.16 24.09 10.35
C ASP A 361 -7.62 22.86 9.59
N TRP A 362 -6.37 22.47 9.84
CA TRP A 362 -5.73 21.32 9.21
C TRP A 362 -6.08 19.98 9.86
N GLN A 363 -6.83 19.94 10.94
CA GLN A 363 -7.17 18.72 11.70
C GLN A 363 -7.89 17.65 10.88
N ASN A 364 -7.30 17.32 9.76
CA ASN A 364 -7.67 16.19 8.96
C ASN A 364 -6.86 14.98 9.40
N ILE A 365 -7.52 13.85 9.46
CA ILE A 365 -6.91 12.59 9.78
C ILE A 365 -6.19 12.11 8.55
N TRP A 366 -4.88 12.00 8.63
CA TRP A 366 -4.09 11.43 7.57
C TRP A 366 -3.56 10.07 7.97
N VAL A 367 -3.65 9.18 7.04
CA VAL A 367 -2.97 7.91 7.06
C VAL A 367 -2.00 7.92 5.89
N HIS A 368 -1.03 7.04 5.88
CA HIS A 368 -0.20 6.78 4.71
C HIS A 368 -0.74 5.54 4.02
N CYS A 369 -1.56 5.73 2.97
CA CYS A 369 -2.14 4.65 2.17
C CYS A 369 -2.26 5.06 0.69
N TRP A 370 -2.76 4.18 -0.17
CA TRP A 370 -2.82 4.41 -1.61
C TRP A 370 -3.67 5.64 -2.02
N ASP A 371 -4.71 6.01 -1.27
CA ASP A 371 -5.54 7.21 -1.55
C ASP A 371 -5.02 8.47 -0.86
N THR A 372 -4.09 8.35 0.09
CA THR A 372 -3.51 9.51 0.77
C THR A 372 -2.14 9.19 1.35
N VAL A 373 -1.13 9.93 0.91
CA VAL A 373 0.25 9.77 1.37
C VAL A 373 0.72 10.92 2.28
N TRP A 374 -0.18 11.79 2.74
CA TRP A 374 0.16 12.90 3.63
C TRP A 374 0.89 12.47 4.90
N GLY A 375 0.57 11.29 5.45
CA GLY A 375 1.28 10.75 6.61
C GLY A 375 2.77 10.62 6.36
N GLY A 376 3.16 10.05 5.22
CA GLY A 376 4.56 9.97 4.78
C GLY A 376 5.16 11.33 4.44
N VAL A 377 4.40 12.20 3.78
CA VAL A 377 4.85 13.57 3.47
C VAL A 377 5.27 14.29 4.74
N PHE A 378 4.44 14.31 5.79
CA PHE A 378 4.80 14.99 7.04
C PHE A 378 5.92 14.28 7.80
N ALA A 379 6.01 12.95 7.75
CA ALA A 379 7.11 12.20 8.34
C ALA A 379 8.47 12.60 7.73
N LYS A 380 8.51 12.97 6.45
CA LYS A 380 9.71 13.45 5.77
C LYS A 380 9.86 14.98 5.81
N LEU A 381 8.78 15.73 5.73
CA LEU A 381 8.80 17.19 5.71
C LEU A 381 9.24 17.78 7.06
N ALA A 382 8.76 17.21 8.18
CA ALA A 382 9.06 17.73 9.51
C ALA A 382 10.57 17.80 9.84
N PRO A 383 11.38 16.76 9.62
CA PRO A 383 12.83 16.85 9.80
C PRO A 383 13.52 17.77 8.78
N ILE A 384 13.00 17.89 7.54
CA ILE A 384 13.57 18.75 6.50
C ILE A 384 13.37 20.22 6.83
N THR A 385 12.15 20.64 7.10
CA THR A 385 11.83 22.05 7.40
C THR A 385 12.19 22.43 8.83
N ASN A 386 12.16 21.45 9.73
CA ASN A 386 12.39 21.59 11.17
C ASN A 386 11.56 22.73 11.79
N THR A 387 10.32 22.92 11.31
CA THR A 387 9.38 23.91 11.83
C THR A 387 8.51 23.32 12.93
N GLU A 388 8.10 24.16 13.90
CA GLU A 388 7.16 23.75 14.95
C GLU A 388 5.84 23.24 14.37
N ARG A 389 5.34 23.88 13.30
CA ARG A 389 4.12 23.49 12.58
C ARG A 389 4.21 22.05 12.06
N ASP A 390 5.27 21.69 11.32
CA ASP A 390 5.35 20.40 10.66
C ASP A 390 5.55 19.27 11.68
N TRP A 391 6.34 19.51 12.71
CA TRP A 391 6.48 18.60 13.84
C TRP A 391 5.16 18.44 14.62
N TYR A 392 4.40 19.54 14.82
CA TYR A 392 3.10 19.48 15.48
C TYR A 392 2.11 18.64 14.68
N ILE A 393 2.02 18.84 13.37
CA ILE A 393 1.12 18.09 12.49
C ILE A 393 1.47 16.60 12.50
N PHE A 394 2.75 16.26 12.37
CA PHE A 394 3.20 14.86 12.42
C PHE A 394 2.85 14.22 13.77
N ARG A 395 3.17 14.88 14.87
CA ARG A 395 2.89 14.38 16.22
C ARG A 395 1.40 14.26 16.49
N TRP A 396 0.59 15.27 16.14
CA TRP A 396 -0.85 15.26 16.39
C TRP A 396 -1.54 14.05 15.71
N ASN A 397 -1.12 13.71 14.50
CA ASN A 397 -1.65 12.54 13.80
C ASN A 397 -1.33 11.24 14.55
N LEU A 398 -0.12 11.13 15.12
CA LEU A 398 0.25 9.98 15.94
C LEU A 398 -0.50 9.95 17.29
N GLU A 399 -0.76 11.10 17.90
CA GLU A 399 -1.60 11.24 19.08
C GLU A 399 -3.04 10.77 18.78
N TYR A 400 -3.59 11.19 17.65
CA TYR A 400 -4.90 10.76 17.16
C TYR A 400 -5.00 9.22 17.02
N TRP A 401 -4.01 8.59 16.40
CA TRP A 401 -3.98 7.15 16.18
C TRP A 401 -3.76 6.35 17.47
N SER A 402 -2.84 6.80 18.29
CA SER A 402 -2.46 6.09 19.52
C SER A 402 -3.44 6.28 20.68
N GLY A 403 -4.22 7.37 20.67
CA GLY A 403 -5.03 7.78 21.80
C GLY A 403 -4.19 8.31 22.98
N ILE A 404 -2.92 8.67 22.72
CA ILE A 404 -2.08 9.39 23.68
C ILE A 404 -2.55 10.84 23.71
N GLU A 405 -2.58 11.44 24.91
CA GLU A 405 -3.08 12.78 25.12
C GLU A 405 -2.39 13.80 24.20
N HIS A 406 -3.20 14.63 23.54
CA HIS A 406 -2.71 15.71 22.70
C HIS A 406 -1.93 16.76 23.53
N GLU A 407 -1.05 17.49 22.86
CA GLU A 407 -0.34 18.61 23.46
C GLU A 407 -1.31 19.66 24.04
N ASP A 408 -2.43 19.92 23.34
CA ASP A 408 -3.57 20.65 23.90
C ASP A 408 -4.51 19.67 24.62
N PRO A 409 -4.56 19.65 25.97
CA PRO A 409 -5.40 18.73 26.72
C PRO A 409 -6.90 18.96 26.51
N SER A 410 -7.30 20.06 25.89
CA SER A 410 -8.70 20.33 25.54
C SER A 410 -9.13 19.62 24.23
N ASP A 411 -8.17 19.19 23.42
CA ASP A 411 -8.43 18.35 22.25
C ASP A 411 -8.62 16.89 22.69
N THR A 412 -9.81 16.37 22.43
CA THR A 412 -10.20 14.99 22.76
C THR A 412 -10.53 14.18 21.51
N THR A 413 -9.99 14.58 20.37
CA THR A 413 -10.22 13.94 19.08
C THR A 413 -9.28 12.76 18.89
N PHE A 414 -9.79 11.54 19.03
CA PHE A 414 -9.00 10.30 18.89
C PHE A 414 -9.69 9.29 17.99
N LEU A 415 -8.87 8.48 17.33
CA LEU A 415 -9.35 7.35 16.56
C LEU A 415 -10.02 6.32 17.48
N ALA A 416 -11.11 5.73 16.99
CA ALA A 416 -11.79 4.65 17.71
C ALA A 416 -10.87 3.42 17.85
N LYS A 417 -11.07 2.67 18.93
CA LYS A 417 -10.37 1.40 19.18
C LYS A 417 -11.40 0.28 19.34
N THR A 418 -11.01 -0.90 18.92
CA THR A 418 -11.78 -2.11 19.23
C THR A 418 -11.79 -2.40 20.74
N PRO A 419 -12.66 -3.27 21.24
CA PRO A 419 -12.65 -3.65 22.66
C PRO A 419 -11.30 -4.16 23.18
N ALA A 420 -10.51 -4.82 22.35
CA ALA A 420 -9.16 -5.28 22.71
C ALA A 420 -8.06 -4.21 22.51
N GLY A 421 -8.41 -3.00 22.06
CA GLY A 421 -7.50 -1.85 21.98
C GLY A 421 -6.80 -1.67 20.65
N PHE A 422 -7.22 -2.35 19.59
CA PHE A 422 -6.70 -2.13 18.24
C PHE A 422 -7.25 -0.81 17.66
N SER A 423 -6.38 0.09 17.24
CA SER A 423 -6.76 1.37 16.63
C SER A 423 -7.25 1.15 15.21
N MET A 424 -8.49 1.52 14.90
CA MET A 424 -9.19 1.08 13.71
C MET A 424 -9.85 2.23 12.96
N LEU A 425 -9.46 2.42 11.69
CA LEU A 425 -10.03 3.44 10.83
C LEU A 425 -11.36 2.99 10.20
N ASN A 426 -11.38 1.78 9.64
CA ASN A 426 -12.55 1.12 9.07
C ASN A 426 -12.34 -0.39 9.06
N ASN A 427 -13.35 -1.19 8.69
CA ASN A 427 -13.28 -2.65 8.67
C ASN A 427 -12.78 -3.25 7.34
N TYR A 428 -12.49 -2.45 6.35
CA TYR A 428 -11.90 -2.92 5.09
C TYR A 428 -10.39 -2.66 5.10
N GLY A 429 -9.60 -3.71 5.29
CA GLY A 429 -8.15 -3.57 5.37
C GLY A 429 -7.66 -2.84 6.64
N SER A 430 -8.29 -3.12 7.80
CA SER A 430 -7.97 -2.43 9.07
C SER A 430 -6.49 -2.53 9.45
N CYS A 431 -5.84 -3.66 9.16
CA CYS A 431 -4.43 -3.90 9.47
C CYS A 431 -3.49 -2.97 8.67
N ARG A 432 -3.77 -2.71 7.38
CA ARG A 432 -2.88 -1.85 6.54
C ARG A 432 -2.78 -0.43 7.08
N TYR A 433 -3.91 0.16 7.47
CA TYR A 433 -3.94 1.53 7.99
C TYR A 433 -3.23 1.63 9.34
N ASN A 434 -3.45 0.64 10.20
CA ASN A 434 -2.80 0.57 11.50
C ASN A 434 -1.28 0.38 11.35
N ALA A 435 -0.84 -0.49 10.45
CA ALA A 435 0.58 -0.70 10.13
C ALA A 435 1.25 0.56 9.58
N ALA A 436 0.56 1.35 8.77
CA ALA A 436 1.08 2.62 8.28
C ALA A 436 1.30 3.64 9.40
N ALA A 437 0.37 3.73 10.34
CA ALA A 437 0.54 4.57 11.53
C ALA A 437 1.69 4.08 12.42
N GLN A 438 1.90 2.75 12.54
CA GLN A 438 3.03 2.16 13.25
C GLN A 438 4.38 2.51 12.60
N MET A 439 4.46 2.45 11.25
CA MET A 439 5.67 2.86 10.53
C MET A 439 5.99 4.33 10.78
N CYS A 440 5.01 5.22 10.68
CA CYS A 440 5.16 6.63 11.00
C CYS A 440 5.59 6.85 12.46
N ALA A 441 5.08 6.06 13.41
CA ALA A 441 5.47 6.11 14.82
C ALA A 441 6.94 5.68 15.03
N ALA A 442 7.41 4.66 14.29
CA ALA A 442 8.81 4.24 14.32
C ALA A 442 9.75 5.31 13.75
N VAL A 443 9.36 5.96 12.63
CA VAL A 443 10.09 7.10 12.06
C VAL A 443 10.16 8.27 13.05
N TYR A 444 9.03 8.61 13.68
CA TYR A 444 9.00 9.67 14.69
C TYR A 444 9.95 9.37 15.86
N ALA A 445 9.95 8.14 16.37
CA ALA A 445 10.86 7.73 17.45
C ALA A 445 12.33 7.81 17.04
N LYS A 446 12.66 7.42 15.81
CA LYS A 446 14.01 7.53 15.25
C LYS A 446 14.49 8.96 15.17
N GLU A 447 13.65 9.87 14.66
CA GLU A 447 13.99 11.27 14.43
C GLU A 447 14.06 12.09 15.75
N THR A 448 13.19 11.80 16.71
CA THR A 448 13.03 12.62 17.93
C THR A 448 13.57 11.97 19.20
N GLY A 449 13.75 10.65 19.22
CA GLY A 449 14.03 9.89 20.43
C GLY A 449 12.82 9.65 21.33
N ASP A 450 11.65 10.20 21.00
CA ASP A 450 10.40 10.03 21.76
C ASP A 450 9.72 8.73 21.37
N LYS A 451 9.71 7.76 22.27
CA LYS A 451 9.22 6.40 22.03
C LYS A 451 7.73 6.19 22.37
N ARG A 452 7.00 7.20 22.84
CA ARG A 452 5.60 7.03 23.25
C ARG A 452 4.74 6.37 22.18
N PHE A 453 4.90 6.80 20.94
CA PHE A 453 4.12 6.26 19.82
C PHE A 453 4.64 4.91 19.31
N SER A 454 5.95 4.69 19.35
CA SER A 454 6.51 3.37 19.01
C SER A 454 6.22 2.32 20.08
N ASP A 455 6.09 2.72 21.37
CA ASP A 455 5.61 1.83 22.43
C ASP A 455 4.13 1.42 22.19
N TRP A 456 3.29 2.36 21.72
CA TRP A 456 1.94 2.03 21.25
C TRP A 456 2.01 1.09 20.04
N ALA A 457 2.86 1.34 19.06
CA ALA A 457 3.01 0.52 17.87
C ALA A 457 3.38 -0.93 18.20
N VAL A 458 4.20 -1.17 19.24
CA VAL A 458 4.48 -2.53 19.75
C VAL A 458 3.19 -3.27 20.11
N THR A 459 2.26 -2.61 20.82
CA THR A 459 0.99 -3.24 21.23
C THR A 459 0.10 -3.58 20.03
N GLN A 460 0.14 -2.73 18.99
CA GLN A 460 -0.63 -2.93 17.77
C GLN A 460 -0.02 -4.03 16.89
N MET A 461 1.30 -4.08 16.79
CA MET A 461 2.00 -5.14 16.07
C MET A 461 1.80 -6.49 16.75
N ASP A 462 1.90 -6.55 18.09
CA ASP A 462 1.61 -7.77 18.83
C ASP A 462 0.17 -8.26 18.59
N TYR A 463 -0.80 -7.33 18.47
CA TYR A 463 -2.17 -7.66 18.13
C TYR A 463 -2.26 -8.28 16.72
N ILE A 464 -1.65 -7.68 15.71
CA ILE A 464 -1.59 -8.22 14.34
C ILE A 464 -0.96 -9.61 14.33
N LEU A 465 0.12 -9.81 15.08
CA LEU A 465 0.90 -11.04 15.11
C LEU A 465 0.33 -12.15 16.04
N GLY A 466 -0.90 -11.96 16.56
CA GLY A 466 -1.65 -13.03 17.24
C GLY A 466 -2.05 -12.77 18.68
N ASN A 467 -1.57 -11.68 19.33
CA ASN A 467 -2.03 -11.28 20.66
C ASN A 467 -3.38 -10.54 20.58
N ASN A 468 -4.36 -11.19 20.02
CA ASN A 468 -5.70 -10.67 19.76
C ASN A 468 -6.77 -11.65 20.22
N PRO A 469 -8.06 -11.26 20.30
CA PRO A 469 -9.13 -12.14 20.74
C PRO A 469 -9.37 -13.37 19.87
N MET A 470 -8.92 -13.36 18.61
CA MET A 470 -8.98 -14.53 17.71
C MET A 470 -7.91 -15.57 18.05
N GLY A 471 -6.80 -15.17 18.70
CA GLY A 471 -5.71 -16.04 19.10
C GLY A 471 -4.84 -16.54 17.95
N TYR A 472 -4.85 -15.86 16.78
CA TYR A 472 -4.01 -16.17 15.65
C TYR A 472 -3.49 -14.92 14.94
N SER A 473 -2.41 -15.08 14.16
CA SER A 473 -1.79 -14.02 13.41
C SER A 473 -2.60 -13.63 12.17
N TYR A 474 -2.67 -12.32 11.88
CA TYR A 474 -3.16 -11.79 10.60
C TYR A 474 -2.05 -11.74 9.53
N LEU A 475 -0.82 -12.09 9.90
CA LEU A 475 0.27 -12.37 8.97
C LEU A 475 0.24 -13.87 8.65
N VAL A 476 -0.07 -14.21 7.41
CA VAL A 476 -0.16 -15.59 6.93
C VAL A 476 1.20 -16.28 7.03
N GLY A 477 1.25 -17.45 7.66
CA GLY A 477 2.48 -18.22 7.86
C GLY A 477 3.24 -17.89 9.14
N TYR A 478 2.90 -16.83 9.85
CA TYR A 478 3.60 -16.43 11.08
C TYR A 478 3.07 -17.16 12.31
N GLY A 479 3.95 -17.90 12.98
CA GLY A 479 3.63 -18.68 14.17
C GLY A 479 2.83 -19.96 13.87
N ASP A 480 2.31 -20.60 14.92
CA ASP A 480 1.58 -21.87 14.79
C ASP A 480 0.12 -21.70 14.35
N GLN A 481 -0.44 -20.51 14.54
CA GLN A 481 -1.83 -20.17 14.20
C GLN A 481 -1.88 -18.84 13.45
N TYR A 482 -2.45 -18.84 12.26
CA TYR A 482 -2.56 -17.67 11.39
C TYR A 482 -3.82 -17.74 10.53
N ALA A 483 -4.24 -16.62 9.94
CA ALA A 483 -5.30 -16.57 8.92
C ALA A 483 -4.88 -17.44 7.74
N SER A 484 -5.65 -18.48 7.43
CA SER A 484 -5.25 -19.55 6.51
C SER A 484 -5.98 -19.53 5.18
N HIS A 485 -6.97 -18.63 5.00
CA HIS A 485 -7.79 -18.53 3.80
C HIS A 485 -7.74 -17.13 3.15
N PRO A 486 -6.53 -16.62 2.81
CA PRO A 486 -6.43 -15.33 2.14
C PRO A 486 -7.19 -15.31 0.81
N HIS A 487 -7.77 -14.17 0.46
CA HIS A 487 -8.41 -13.96 -0.84
C HIS A 487 -7.36 -13.70 -1.91
N HIS A 488 -6.73 -14.80 -2.40
CA HIS A 488 -5.60 -14.71 -3.33
C HIS A 488 -5.58 -15.91 -4.29
N ARG A 489 -5.64 -15.66 -5.61
CA ARG A 489 -5.80 -16.70 -6.64
C ARG A 489 -4.62 -17.65 -6.73
N ALA A 490 -3.39 -17.11 -6.71
CA ALA A 490 -2.20 -17.94 -6.85
C ALA A 490 -2.07 -18.95 -5.71
N SER A 491 -2.23 -18.51 -4.46
CA SER A 491 -2.17 -19.40 -3.29
C SER A 491 -3.38 -20.32 -3.18
N HIS A 492 -4.56 -19.86 -3.61
CA HIS A 492 -5.76 -20.71 -3.63
C HIS A 492 -5.60 -21.88 -4.58
N GLY A 493 -4.94 -21.70 -5.74
CA GLY A 493 -4.58 -22.79 -6.64
C GLY A 493 -5.76 -23.41 -7.39
N SER A 494 -6.89 -22.69 -7.54
CA SER A 494 -8.02 -23.16 -8.37
C SER A 494 -7.61 -23.31 -9.82
N THR A 495 -8.05 -24.42 -10.43
CA THR A 495 -7.92 -24.70 -11.86
C THR A 495 -9.28 -24.83 -12.56
N THR A 496 -10.37 -24.55 -11.82
CA THR A 496 -11.75 -24.75 -12.26
C THR A 496 -12.55 -23.47 -12.40
N LEU A 497 -11.92 -22.30 -12.24
CA LEU A 497 -12.55 -20.97 -12.20
C LEU A 497 -13.54 -20.82 -11.02
N ASN A 498 -13.44 -21.66 -10.01
CA ASN A 498 -14.34 -21.69 -8.87
C ASN A 498 -13.59 -21.40 -7.56
N MET A 499 -14.03 -20.39 -6.84
CA MET A 499 -13.47 -20.00 -5.56
C MET A 499 -13.77 -20.98 -4.41
N ASP A 500 -14.72 -21.92 -4.60
CA ASP A 500 -15.03 -22.99 -3.65
C ASP A 500 -14.33 -24.33 -4.02
N ASP A 501 -13.41 -24.31 -5.01
CA ASP A 501 -12.69 -25.50 -5.48
C ASP A 501 -11.22 -25.15 -5.83
N PRO A 502 -10.26 -25.59 -5.00
CA PRO A 502 -10.40 -26.37 -3.76
C PRO A 502 -11.07 -25.59 -2.61
N VAL A 503 -11.49 -26.28 -1.56
CA VAL A 503 -12.08 -25.64 -0.36
C VAL A 503 -11.01 -24.93 0.46
N ASP A 504 -9.85 -25.57 0.62
CA ASP A 504 -8.70 -25.04 1.36
C ASP A 504 -7.64 -24.53 0.38
N GLN A 505 -6.83 -23.58 0.82
CA GLN A 505 -5.69 -23.09 0.03
C GLN A 505 -4.74 -24.24 -0.38
N VAL A 506 -4.31 -24.26 -1.63
CA VAL A 506 -3.30 -25.24 -2.09
C VAL A 506 -1.93 -24.91 -1.55
N HIS A 507 -1.63 -23.61 -1.49
CA HIS A 507 -0.34 -23.07 -1.08
C HIS A 507 -0.47 -22.15 0.12
N ILE A 508 0.57 -22.06 0.94
CA ILE A 508 0.65 -21.05 1.99
C ILE A 508 1.13 -19.75 1.34
N LEU A 509 0.33 -18.70 1.48
CA LEU A 509 0.70 -17.36 1.03
C LEU A 509 1.59 -16.69 2.08
N TRP A 510 2.83 -17.16 2.16
CA TRP A 510 3.79 -16.66 3.14
C TRP A 510 3.87 -15.14 3.14
N GLY A 511 3.73 -14.57 4.31
CA GLY A 511 3.94 -13.15 4.57
C GLY A 511 2.82 -12.21 4.14
N ALA A 512 1.69 -12.70 3.66
CA ALA A 512 0.57 -11.85 3.35
C ALA A 512 -0.10 -11.28 4.61
N LEU A 513 -0.31 -9.99 4.67
CA LEU A 513 -1.11 -9.33 5.70
C LEU A 513 -2.56 -9.31 5.25
N VAL A 514 -3.44 -10.06 5.91
CA VAL A 514 -4.88 -10.03 5.61
C VAL A 514 -5.54 -8.76 6.15
N GLY A 515 -6.73 -8.45 5.64
CA GLY A 515 -7.49 -7.24 5.98
C GLY A 515 -7.63 -6.97 7.47
N GLY A 516 -7.84 -7.99 8.27
CA GLY A 516 -7.87 -7.89 9.74
C GLY A 516 -9.28 -7.87 10.35
N PRO A 517 -9.42 -7.45 11.62
CA PRO A 517 -10.66 -7.55 12.38
C PRO A 517 -11.68 -6.47 12.02
N ASP A 518 -12.93 -6.69 12.44
CA ASP A 518 -13.96 -5.67 12.54
C ASP A 518 -13.86 -4.84 13.83
N GLU A 519 -14.77 -3.88 14.01
CA GLU A 519 -14.85 -3.02 15.19
C GLU A 519 -15.16 -3.76 16.50
N THR A 520 -15.46 -5.06 16.44
CA THR A 520 -15.74 -5.95 17.58
C THR A 520 -14.64 -6.98 17.84
N ASP A 521 -13.47 -6.81 17.23
CA ASP A 521 -12.33 -7.74 17.24
C ASP A 521 -12.60 -9.10 16.56
N LYS A 522 -13.60 -9.20 15.71
CA LYS A 522 -13.90 -10.45 14.97
C LYS A 522 -13.21 -10.43 13.62
N HIS A 523 -12.81 -11.60 13.19
CA HIS A 523 -12.28 -11.88 11.87
C HIS A 523 -12.94 -13.15 11.32
N VAL A 524 -13.26 -13.15 10.02
CA VAL A 524 -13.86 -14.29 9.33
C VAL A 524 -12.84 -14.83 8.34
N ASP A 525 -12.19 -15.95 8.69
CA ASP A 525 -11.15 -16.56 7.84
C ASP A 525 -11.77 -17.45 6.74
N LEU A 526 -12.18 -16.81 5.64
CA LEU A 526 -12.77 -17.45 4.46
C LEU A 526 -12.24 -16.79 3.19
N THR A 527 -11.78 -17.59 2.23
CA THR A 527 -11.23 -17.11 0.93
C THR A 527 -12.15 -16.12 0.21
N LYS A 528 -13.46 -16.35 0.22
CA LYS A 528 -14.42 -15.49 -0.47
C LYS A 528 -14.80 -14.21 0.29
N ASP A 529 -14.38 -14.07 1.53
CA ASP A 529 -14.62 -12.88 2.33
C ASP A 529 -13.47 -11.89 2.15
N TYR A 530 -13.51 -11.14 1.05
CA TYR A 530 -12.49 -10.16 0.71
C TYR A 530 -12.42 -8.96 1.67
N ILE A 531 -13.43 -8.72 2.51
CA ILE A 531 -13.38 -7.63 3.51
C ILE A 531 -12.34 -7.93 4.58
N TYR A 532 -12.32 -9.17 5.07
CA TYR A 532 -11.42 -9.61 6.14
C TYR A 532 -10.12 -10.24 5.63
N ASN A 533 -10.18 -10.95 4.49
CA ASN A 533 -9.08 -11.77 3.99
C ASN A 533 -8.44 -11.29 2.70
N GLU A 534 -8.81 -10.12 2.18
CA GLU A 534 -8.04 -9.51 1.11
C GLU A 534 -6.60 -9.29 1.58
N VAL A 535 -5.70 -9.49 0.65
CA VAL A 535 -4.27 -9.22 0.75
C VAL A 535 -3.90 -8.39 -0.47
N ALA A 536 -3.03 -7.40 -0.31
CA ALA A 536 -2.61 -6.55 -1.43
C ALA A 536 -1.20 -6.01 -1.22
N VAL A 537 -0.55 -5.60 -2.29
CA VAL A 537 0.81 -5.04 -2.22
C VAL A 537 0.85 -3.79 -1.32
N ASP A 538 -0.23 -3.02 -1.30
CA ASP A 538 -0.36 -1.86 -0.41
C ASP A 538 -0.54 -2.25 1.06
N TYR A 539 -1.19 -3.40 1.37
CA TYR A 539 -1.35 -3.87 2.75
C TYR A 539 -0.01 -4.17 3.41
N ASN A 540 0.87 -4.84 2.68
CA ASN A 540 2.19 -5.21 3.17
C ASN A 540 3.20 -4.05 3.18
N ALA A 541 2.98 -2.98 2.40
CA ALA A 541 4.01 -1.98 2.16
C ALA A 541 4.47 -1.27 3.44
N ALA A 542 3.58 -0.59 4.13
CA ALA A 542 3.92 0.05 5.40
C ALA A 542 4.13 -0.96 6.53
N PHE A 543 3.55 -2.16 6.43
CA PHE A 543 3.75 -3.24 7.39
C PHE A 543 5.21 -3.72 7.45
N THR A 544 5.86 -3.91 6.29
CA THR A 544 7.29 -4.24 6.24
C THR A 544 8.15 -3.14 6.87
N GLY A 545 7.85 -1.87 6.58
CA GLY A 545 8.53 -0.74 7.17
C GLY A 545 8.33 -0.63 8.69
N ALA A 546 7.11 -0.89 9.17
CA ALA A 546 6.81 -0.93 10.61
C ALA A 546 7.58 -2.04 11.33
N LEU A 547 7.64 -3.24 10.75
CA LEU A 547 8.40 -4.37 11.29
C LEU A 547 9.91 -4.06 11.36
N ALA A 548 10.46 -3.48 10.29
CA ALA A 548 11.87 -3.07 10.27
C ALA A 548 12.17 -2.00 11.34
N GLY A 549 11.30 -0.99 11.47
CA GLY A 549 11.44 0.04 12.50
C GLY A 549 11.31 -0.50 13.93
N LEU A 550 10.35 -1.39 14.18
CA LEU A 550 10.19 -2.03 15.49
C LEU A 550 11.33 -3.00 15.80
N TYR A 551 11.90 -3.69 14.79
CA TYR A 551 13.11 -4.47 14.98
C TYR A 551 14.28 -3.58 15.41
N ASP A 552 14.52 -2.48 14.71
CA ASP A 552 15.61 -1.55 15.05
C ASP A 552 15.47 -0.96 16.46
N LEU A 553 14.25 -0.53 16.82
CA LEU A 553 13.97 0.11 18.11
C LEU A 553 13.94 -0.87 19.30
N TYR A 554 13.52 -2.12 19.09
CA TYR A 554 13.23 -3.09 20.16
C TYR A 554 13.72 -4.51 19.89
N GLY A 555 13.50 -5.05 18.67
CA GLY A 555 13.73 -6.45 18.33
C GLY A 555 15.21 -6.83 18.41
N LYS A 556 16.09 -5.97 17.90
CA LYS A 556 17.55 -6.16 17.97
C LYS A 556 18.03 -6.33 19.42
N ALA A 557 17.55 -5.50 20.33
CA ALA A 557 17.92 -5.57 21.76
C ALA A 557 17.34 -6.82 22.45
N ARG A 558 16.20 -7.35 21.98
CA ARG A 558 15.63 -8.62 22.47
C ARG A 558 16.34 -9.85 21.89
N GLY A 559 17.06 -9.70 20.79
CA GLY A 559 17.72 -10.78 20.08
C GLY A 559 16.81 -11.52 19.10
N ASP A 560 15.82 -10.83 18.54
CA ASP A 560 14.94 -11.33 17.48
C ASP A 560 15.78 -11.79 16.29
N LYS A 561 15.41 -12.92 15.67
CA LYS A 561 16.15 -13.53 14.56
C LYS A 561 15.21 -14.03 13.49
N ILE A 562 15.68 -14.05 12.26
CA ILE A 562 15.05 -14.74 11.15
C ILE A 562 14.97 -16.25 11.40
N LEU A 563 14.07 -16.90 10.70
CA LEU A 563 13.93 -18.35 10.69
C LEU A 563 14.95 -18.97 9.74
N GLU A 564 15.58 -20.07 10.17
CA GLU A 564 16.46 -20.85 9.30
C GLU A 564 15.64 -21.65 8.28
N ASN A 565 16.09 -21.73 7.04
CA ASN A 565 15.44 -22.48 5.94
C ASN A 565 13.98 -22.03 5.69
N PHE A 566 13.76 -20.72 5.67
CA PHE A 566 12.45 -20.13 5.40
C PHE A 566 12.37 -19.60 3.95
N PRO A 567 11.23 -19.76 3.25
CA PRO A 567 10.07 -20.56 3.66
C PRO A 567 10.38 -22.05 3.65
N PRO A 568 9.74 -22.85 4.51
CA PRO A 568 9.91 -24.30 4.44
C PRO A 568 9.40 -24.84 3.10
N SER A 569 10.03 -25.91 2.59
CA SER A 569 9.47 -26.61 1.45
C SER A 569 8.00 -27.02 1.74
N GLU A 570 7.08 -26.69 0.84
CA GLU A 570 5.67 -27.02 1.05
C GLU A 570 5.44 -28.55 1.21
N ARG A 571 6.28 -29.35 0.58
CA ARG A 571 6.25 -30.79 0.72
C ARG A 571 6.56 -31.22 2.15
N ASP A 572 7.63 -30.69 2.73
CA ASP A 572 8.03 -31.03 4.08
C ASP A 572 7.04 -30.52 5.11
N TYR A 573 6.45 -29.34 4.87
CA TYR A 573 5.42 -28.75 5.73
C TYR A 573 4.14 -29.62 5.75
N LYS A 574 3.65 -30.07 4.60
CA LYS A 574 2.45 -30.92 4.48
C LYS A 574 2.67 -32.32 5.08
N GLU A 575 3.86 -32.89 4.97
CA GLU A 575 4.21 -34.16 5.58
C GLU A 575 4.26 -34.04 7.12
N ASN A 576 4.79 -32.95 7.67
CA ASN A 576 4.85 -32.71 9.10
C ASN A 576 3.48 -32.50 9.75
N ILE A 577 2.54 -31.80 9.09
CA ILE A 577 1.16 -31.66 9.58
C ILE A 577 0.43 -32.99 9.66
N GLN A 578 0.67 -33.91 8.71
CA GLN A 578 0.05 -35.23 8.74
C GLN A 578 0.56 -36.11 9.90
N GLU A 579 1.78 -35.90 10.39
CA GLU A 579 2.31 -36.59 11.57
C GLU A 579 1.67 -36.09 12.88
N PHE A 580 1.22 -34.82 12.95
CA PHE A 580 0.56 -34.25 14.13
C PHE A 580 -0.96 -34.49 14.19
N SER A 581 -1.59 -34.96 13.11
CA SER A 581 -3.04 -35.23 13.01
C SER A 581 -3.44 -36.68 13.23
N LEU A 582 -2.53 -37.55 13.64
CA LEU A 582 -2.77 -38.95 14.06
C LEU A 582 -2.56 -39.11 15.57
#